data_2bea44cefdf2c915bf2273644419e939
#
_entry.id   2bea44cefdf2c915bf2273644419e939
#
_cell.length_a   1.000
_cell.length_b   1.000
_cell.length_c   1.000
_cell.angle_alpha   90.00
_cell.angle_beta   90.00
_cell.angle_gamma   90.00
#
_symmetry.space_group_name_H-M   'P 1'
#
loop_
_entity.id
_entity.type
_entity.pdbx_description
1 polymer ?
#
loop_
_entity_poly.entity_id
_entity_poly.type
_entity_poly.pdbx_seq_one_letter_code
_entity_poly.pdbx_strand_id
1 'polypeptide(L)'
;ALTVTAQFCGYSYVEPFLKIKAGMPDSMVTWVLVLYGVAGILSSILYTKLYDKHHKPFLYFAVCGIGAALFMLYPASWFIPATIAVCAFWGIAIMTFNLVLQSLVIEVAPPAAVTIAMATYSGIYNLGIGSGAFIGGIVERSIGVQFTTLAGFLVSLIAAAVFFKKLLPNVMG
;
A
#
# COMPACT_ATOMS: atom_id res chain seq x y z
N ALA A 1 -7.53 -1.62 -8.17
CA ALA A 1 -6.92 -0.39 -8.73
C ALA A 1 -6.78 0.72 -7.68
N LEU A 2 -7.87 1.25 -7.08
CA LEU A 2 -7.83 2.45 -6.22
C LEU A 2 -6.82 2.38 -5.06
N THR A 3 -6.73 1.27 -4.35
CA THR A 3 -5.75 1.10 -3.26
C THR A 3 -4.31 1.11 -3.78
N VAL A 4 -4.09 0.53 -4.96
CA VAL A 4 -2.78 0.54 -5.63
C VAL A 4 -2.45 1.96 -6.12
N THR A 5 -3.42 2.68 -6.66
CA THR A 5 -3.27 4.10 -7.03
C THR A 5 -2.87 4.93 -5.81
N ALA A 6 -3.56 4.74 -4.66
CA ALA A 6 -3.20 5.39 -3.41
C ALA A 6 -1.76 5.09 -2.97
N GLN A 7 -1.40 3.82 -2.98
CA GLN A 7 -0.06 3.33 -2.66
C GLN A 7 1.02 4.01 -3.51
N PHE A 8 0.86 3.99 -4.84
CA PHE A 8 1.88 4.48 -5.75
C PHE A 8 1.89 6.01 -5.90
N CYS A 9 0.84 6.70 -5.49
CA CYS A 9 0.87 8.15 -5.34
C CYS A 9 1.93 8.62 -4.32
N GLY A 10 2.10 7.87 -3.22
CA GLY A 10 3.16 8.12 -2.23
C GLY A 10 4.48 7.41 -2.56
N TYR A 11 4.41 6.11 -2.91
CA TYR A 11 5.60 5.27 -3.05
C TYR A 11 6.53 5.70 -4.19
N SER A 12 5.99 6.14 -5.32
CA SER A 12 6.81 6.63 -6.44
C SER A 12 7.67 7.84 -6.07
N TYR A 13 7.32 8.54 -5.01
CA TYR A 13 7.97 9.76 -4.54
C TYR A 13 8.53 9.61 -3.11
N VAL A 14 8.60 8.38 -2.58
CA VAL A 14 9.07 8.14 -1.21
C VAL A 14 10.54 8.54 -1.03
N GLU A 15 11.41 8.27 -2.00
CA GLU A 15 12.81 8.64 -1.92
C GLU A 15 12.99 10.17 -1.81
N PRO A 16 12.50 11.00 -2.75
CA PRO A 16 12.58 12.46 -2.59
C PRO A 16 11.82 12.97 -1.36
N PHE A 17 10.73 12.33 -0.93
CA PHE A 17 10.04 12.67 0.31
C PHE A 17 10.96 12.49 1.53
N LEU A 18 11.64 11.35 1.64
CA LEU A 18 12.55 11.05 2.75
C LEU A 18 13.76 12.00 2.76
N LYS A 19 14.28 12.37 1.58
CA LYS A 19 15.41 13.32 1.46
C LYS A 19 15.00 14.75 1.78
N ILE A 20 13.94 15.25 1.14
CA ILE A 20 13.58 16.67 1.17
C ILE A 20 12.75 16.99 2.42
N LYS A 21 11.74 16.16 2.73
CA LYS A 21 10.81 16.44 3.83
C LYS A 21 11.30 15.91 5.16
N ALA A 22 11.86 14.68 5.21
CA ALA A 22 12.38 14.12 6.46
C ALA A 22 13.87 14.43 6.70
N GLY A 23 14.57 15.05 5.74
CA GLY A 23 15.98 15.47 5.88
C GLY A 23 16.97 14.31 6.01
N MET A 24 16.64 13.13 5.46
CA MET A 24 17.50 11.96 5.57
C MET A 24 18.63 11.98 4.54
N PRO A 25 19.87 11.61 4.92
CA PRO A 25 20.95 11.41 3.97
C PRO A 25 20.70 10.17 3.08
N ASP A 26 21.30 10.14 1.89
CA ASP A 26 21.10 9.09 0.88
C ASP A 26 21.32 7.68 1.40
N SER A 27 22.37 7.48 2.21
CA SER A 27 22.65 6.19 2.84
C SER A 27 21.53 5.72 3.76
N MET A 28 20.94 6.63 4.53
CA MET A 28 19.83 6.32 5.43
C MET A 28 18.55 5.99 4.65
N VAL A 29 18.26 6.74 3.59
CA VAL A 29 17.11 6.46 2.71
C VAL A 29 17.19 5.04 2.14
N THR A 30 18.38 4.64 1.67
CA THR A 30 18.60 3.28 1.17
C THR A 30 18.25 2.23 2.23
N TRP A 31 18.74 2.39 3.47
CA TRP A 31 18.45 1.45 4.56
C TRP A 31 16.97 1.43 4.96
N VAL A 32 16.30 2.57 4.92
CA VAL A 32 14.84 2.65 5.17
C VAL A 32 14.06 1.89 4.11
N LEU A 33 14.43 2.00 2.83
CA LEU A 33 13.79 1.25 1.74
C LEU A 33 14.09 -0.25 1.83
N VAL A 34 15.29 -0.64 2.24
CA VAL A 34 15.61 -2.05 2.54
C VAL A 34 14.74 -2.55 3.70
N LEU A 35 14.63 -1.79 4.78
CA LEU A 35 13.77 -2.15 5.93
C LEU A 35 12.30 -2.29 5.51
N TYR A 36 11.80 -1.39 4.66
CA TYR A 36 10.46 -1.49 4.07
C TYR A 36 10.25 -2.84 3.36
N GLY A 37 11.22 -3.28 2.53
CA GLY A 37 11.17 -4.58 1.86
C GLY A 37 11.25 -5.76 2.83
N VAL A 38 12.16 -5.74 3.78
CA VAL A 38 12.32 -6.79 4.81
C VAL A 38 11.06 -6.90 5.68
N ALA A 39 10.46 -5.78 6.08
CA ALA A 39 9.20 -5.77 6.81
C ALA A 39 8.06 -6.45 6.01
N GLY A 40 8.05 -6.27 4.69
CA GLY A 40 7.14 -6.98 3.79
C GLY A 40 7.35 -8.50 3.82
N ILE A 41 8.60 -8.97 3.83
CA ILE A 41 8.91 -10.41 3.95
C ILE A 41 8.40 -10.97 5.28
N LEU A 42 8.60 -10.25 6.39
CA LEU A 42 8.06 -10.66 7.69
C LEU A 42 6.53 -10.75 7.66
N SER A 43 5.86 -9.83 6.96
CA SER A 43 4.40 -9.88 6.74
C SER A 43 3.98 -11.17 6.04
N SER A 44 4.73 -11.65 5.04
CA SER A 44 4.39 -12.89 4.33
C SER A 44 4.45 -14.12 5.24
N ILE A 45 5.42 -14.16 6.15
CA ILE A 45 5.55 -15.24 7.14
C ILE A 45 4.35 -15.22 8.12
N LEU A 46 3.96 -14.04 8.59
CA LEU A 46 2.81 -13.88 9.47
C LEU A 46 1.51 -14.26 8.76
N TYR A 47 1.36 -13.84 7.51
CA TYR A 47 0.23 -14.19 6.66
C TYR A 47 0.05 -15.72 6.57
N THR A 48 1.10 -16.44 6.18
CA THR A 48 1.05 -17.90 6.03
C THR A 48 0.65 -18.62 7.33
N LYS A 49 1.01 -18.09 8.49
CA LYS A 49 0.72 -18.69 9.79
C LYS A 49 -0.66 -18.35 10.36
N LEU A 50 -1.19 -17.18 10.05
CA LEU A 50 -2.32 -16.61 10.77
C LEU A 50 -3.55 -16.35 9.89
N TYR A 51 -3.41 -16.31 8.57
CA TYR A 51 -4.49 -15.92 7.66
C TYR A 51 -5.71 -16.85 7.79
N ASP A 52 -5.51 -18.18 7.82
CA ASP A 52 -6.60 -19.16 7.91
C ASP A 52 -7.48 -18.99 9.17
N LYS A 53 -6.90 -18.46 10.24
CA LYS A 53 -7.61 -18.22 11.49
C LYS A 53 -8.19 -16.81 11.61
N HIS A 54 -7.67 -15.85 10.83
CA HIS A 54 -7.95 -14.42 11.01
C HIS A 54 -8.21 -13.69 9.69
N HIS A 55 -9.01 -14.25 8.77
CA HIS A 55 -9.30 -13.65 7.47
C HIS A 55 -9.79 -12.19 7.56
N LYS A 56 -10.77 -11.93 8.46
CA LYS A 56 -11.37 -10.59 8.63
C LYS A 56 -10.36 -9.52 9.04
N PRO A 57 -9.56 -9.69 10.12
CA PRO A 57 -8.52 -8.74 10.48
C PRO A 57 -7.52 -8.45 9.35
N PHE A 58 -7.07 -9.49 8.62
CA PHE A 58 -6.16 -9.31 7.50
C PHE A 58 -6.77 -8.49 6.37
N LEU A 59 -8.05 -8.70 6.06
CA LEU A 59 -8.77 -7.97 5.04
C LEU A 59 -8.92 -6.49 5.40
N TYR A 60 -9.30 -6.18 6.66
CA TYR A 60 -9.36 -4.80 7.14
C TYR A 60 -7.99 -4.13 7.12
N PHE A 61 -6.97 -4.83 7.60
CA PHE A 61 -5.60 -4.33 7.62
C PHE A 61 -5.07 -4.09 6.20
N ALA A 62 -5.35 -4.98 5.24
CA ALA A 62 -4.95 -4.84 3.85
C ALA A 62 -5.48 -3.55 3.22
N VAL A 63 -6.72 -3.15 3.53
CA VAL A 63 -7.34 -1.95 2.94
C VAL A 63 -6.99 -0.68 3.70
N CYS A 64 -7.03 -0.72 5.03
CA CYS A 64 -6.84 0.47 5.87
C CYS A 64 -5.37 0.75 6.19
N GLY A 65 -4.53 -0.29 6.24
CA GLY A 65 -3.12 -0.17 6.64
C GLY A 65 -2.30 0.73 5.72
N ILE A 66 -2.53 0.65 4.40
CA ILE A 66 -1.85 1.53 3.42
C ILE A 66 -2.27 2.98 3.65
N GLY A 67 -3.57 3.25 3.81
CA GLY A 67 -4.06 4.59 4.09
C GLY A 67 -3.49 5.17 5.38
N ALA A 68 -3.48 4.36 6.45
CA ALA A 68 -2.89 4.75 7.72
C ALA A 68 -1.39 5.08 7.59
N ALA A 69 -0.61 4.26 6.88
CA ALA A 69 0.80 4.51 6.64
C ALA A 69 1.04 5.82 5.87
N LEU A 70 0.28 6.05 4.78
CA LEU A 70 0.38 7.27 3.96
C LEU A 70 0.03 8.52 4.76
N PHE A 71 -1.00 8.45 5.62
CA PHE A 71 -1.37 9.56 6.51
C PHE A 71 -0.28 9.82 7.55
N MET A 72 0.17 8.76 8.24
CA MET A 72 1.14 8.87 9.34
C MET A 72 2.52 9.31 8.87
N LEU A 73 2.89 9.07 7.61
CA LEU A 73 4.21 9.40 7.09
C LEU A 73 4.46 10.93 7.08
N TYR A 74 3.42 11.73 6.82
CA TYR A 74 3.55 13.20 6.84
C TYR A 74 3.93 13.73 8.23
N PRO A 75 3.18 13.50 9.32
CA PRO A 75 3.58 13.95 10.65
C PRO A 75 4.84 13.24 11.17
N ALA A 76 5.07 11.98 10.82
CA ALA A 76 6.27 11.26 11.23
C ALA A 76 7.56 11.88 10.66
N SER A 77 7.47 12.56 9.50
CA SER A 77 8.64 13.14 8.82
C SER A 77 9.42 14.19 9.63
N TRP A 78 8.85 14.70 10.72
CA TRP A 78 9.58 15.60 11.66
C TRP A 78 10.46 14.85 12.65
N PHE A 79 10.34 13.53 12.75
CA PHE A 79 11.13 12.72 13.68
C PHE A 79 11.60 11.43 12.96
N ILE A 80 12.89 11.36 12.65
CA ILE A 80 13.48 10.27 11.84
C ILE A 80 13.11 8.87 12.35
N PRO A 81 13.22 8.52 13.65
CA PRO A 81 12.82 7.20 14.14
C PRO A 81 11.35 6.87 13.88
N ALA A 82 10.45 7.85 14.00
CA ALA A 82 9.04 7.64 13.67
C ALA A 82 8.83 7.39 12.17
N THR A 83 9.55 8.12 11.32
CA THR A 83 9.52 7.90 9.86
C THR A 83 9.96 6.49 9.51
N ILE A 84 11.06 6.00 10.11
CA ILE A 84 11.55 4.63 9.91
C ILE A 84 10.49 3.60 10.33
N ALA A 85 9.88 3.78 11.50
CA ALA A 85 8.83 2.88 11.99
C ALA A 85 7.60 2.87 11.08
N VAL A 86 7.17 4.03 10.58
CA VAL A 86 6.05 4.14 9.64
C VAL A 86 6.39 3.50 8.29
N CYS A 87 7.62 3.65 7.79
CA CYS A 87 8.06 2.97 6.56
C CYS A 87 8.05 1.44 6.73
N ALA A 88 8.51 0.91 7.86
CA ALA A 88 8.42 -0.53 8.15
C ALA A 88 6.97 -1.02 8.22
N PHE A 89 6.10 -0.29 8.91
CA PHE A 89 4.66 -0.56 8.96
C PHE A 89 4.04 -0.53 7.55
N TRP A 90 4.42 0.43 6.73
CA TRP A 90 3.95 0.53 5.35
C TRP A 90 4.38 -0.67 4.49
N GLY A 91 5.61 -1.16 4.65
CA GLY A 91 6.08 -2.39 4.01
C GLY A 91 5.24 -3.61 4.39
N ILE A 92 4.87 -3.74 5.67
CA ILE A 92 3.95 -4.78 6.15
C ILE A 92 2.58 -4.62 5.49
N ALA A 93 2.03 -3.41 5.46
CA ALA A 93 0.69 -3.14 4.94
C ALA A 93 0.56 -3.48 3.44
N ILE A 94 1.52 -3.07 2.61
CA ILE A 94 1.46 -3.35 1.18
C ILE A 94 1.63 -4.83 0.86
N MET A 95 2.53 -5.53 1.55
CA MET A 95 2.69 -6.97 1.34
C MET A 95 1.43 -7.73 1.78
N THR A 96 0.86 -7.40 2.94
CA THR A 96 -0.42 -7.98 3.39
C THR A 96 -1.52 -7.74 2.36
N PHE A 97 -1.64 -6.51 1.83
CA PHE A 97 -2.61 -6.18 0.80
C PHE A 97 -2.45 -7.07 -0.44
N ASN A 98 -1.21 -7.23 -0.93
CA ASN A 98 -0.93 -8.07 -2.09
C ASN A 98 -1.32 -9.52 -1.87
N LEU A 99 -0.92 -10.11 -0.74
CA LEU A 99 -1.20 -11.51 -0.41
C LEU A 99 -2.71 -11.76 -0.27
N VAL A 100 -3.40 -10.91 0.48
CA VAL A 100 -4.85 -11.03 0.69
C VAL A 100 -5.60 -10.95 -0.63
N LEU A 101 -5.28 -9.96 -1.48
CA LEU A 101 -6.01 -9.78 -2.75
C LEU A 101 -5.73 -10.90 -3.75
N GLN A 102 -4.48 -11.36 -3.83
CA GLN A 102 -4.14 -12.49 -4.70
C GLN A 102 -4.82 -13.77 -4.25
N SER A 103 -4.84 -14.06 -2.95
CA SER A 103 -5.55 -15.22 -2.40
C SER A 103 -7.05 -15.15 -2.69
N LEU A 104 -7.69 -14.01 -2.50
CA LEU A 104 -9.10 -13.82 -2.82
C LEU A 104 -9.41 -14.02 -4.32
N VAL A 105 -8.53 -13.54 -5.21
CA VAL A 105 -8.70 -13.75 -6.67
C VAL A 105 -8.62 -15.24 -7.01
N ILE A 106 -7.68 -15.97 -6.41
CA ILE A 106 -7.52 -17.42 -6.63
C ILE A 106 -8.72 -18.20 -6.07
N GLU A 107 -9.19 -17.81 -4.89
CA GLU A 107 -10.30 -18.48 -4.19
C GLU A 107 -11.64 -18.34 -4.94
N VAL A 108 -11.90 -17.15 -5.49
CA VAL A 108 -13.17 -16.86 -6.18
C VAL A 108 -13.17 -17.33 -7.64
N ALA A 109 -11.99 -17.45 -8.26
CA ALA A 109 -11.89 -17.83 -9.68
C ALA A 109 -12.17 -19.33 -9.88
N PRO A 110 -12.98 -19.69 -10.92
CA PRO A 110 -13.11 -21.10 -11.30
C PRO A 110 -11.72 -21.70 -11.61
N PRO A 111 -11.44 -22.98 -11.26
CA PRO A 111 -10.10 -23.57 -11.47
C PRO A 111 -9.56 -23.44 -12.89
N ALA A 112 -10.41 -23.55 -13.90
CA ALA A 112 -10.02 -23.39 -15.31
C ALA A 112 -9.70 -21.94 -15.70
N ALA A 113 -10.08 -20.95 -14.91
CA ALA A 113 -9.94 -19.52 -15.21
C ALA A 113 -8.94 -18.78 -14.30
N VAL A 114 -8.30 -19.46 -13.33
CA VAL A 114 -7.37 -18.84 -12.37
C VAL A 114 -6.26 -18.06 -13.09
N THR A 115 -5.65 -18.62 -14.13
CA THR A 115 -4.59 -17.96 -14.88
C THR A 115 -5.08 -16.64 -15.53
N ILE A 116 -6.27 -16.65 -16.11
CA ILE A 116 -6.86 -15.46 -16.74
C ILE A 116 -7.23 -14.43 -15.67
N ALA A 117 -7.80 -14.87 -14.55
CA ALA A 117 -8.13 -14.00 -13.42
C ALA A 117 -6.89 -13.30 -12.85
N MET A 118 -5.79 -14.04 -12.67
CA MET A 118 -4.52 -13.48 -12.19
C MET A 118 -3.87 -12.53 -13.20
N ALA A 119 -3.96 -12.83 -14.50
CA ALA A 119 -3.49 -11.91 -15.55
C ALA A 119 -4.29 -10.61 -15.56
N THR A 120 -5.62 -10.70 -15.43
CA THR A 120 -6.52 -9.55 -15.32
C THR A 120 -6.22 -8.73 -14.06
N TYR A 121 -6.06 -9.40 -12.91
CA TYR A 121 -5.64 -8.76 -11.65
C TYR A 121 -4.34 -7.97 -11.84
N SER A 122 -3.31 -8.60 -12.45
CA SER A 122 -2.02 -7.95 -12.71
C SER A 122 -2.15 -6.74 -13.64
N GLY A 123 -2.97 -6.82 -14.68
CA GLY A 123 -3.26 -5.68 -15.57
C GLY A 123 -3.90 -4.51 -14.82
N ILE A 124 -4.94 -4.79 -14.01
CA ILE A 124 -5.61 -3.78 -13.18
C ILE A 124 -4.66 -3.20 -12.12
N TYR A 125 -3.79 -4.03 -11.56
CA TYR A 125 -2.77 -3.61 -10.61
C TYR A 125 -1.79 -2.62 -11.26
N ASN A 126 -1.27 -2.93 -12.44
CA ASN A 126 -0.35 -2.06 -13.20
C ASN A 126 -1.01 -0.73 -13.63
N LEU A 127 -2.29 -0.74 -13.99
CA LEU A 127 -3.06 0.50 -14.20
C LEU A 127 -3.09 1.36 -12.91
N GLY A 128 -3.25 0.72 -11.76
CA GLY A 128 -3.18 1.40 -10.47
C GLY A 128 -1.81 2.02 -10.20
N ILE A 129 -0.71 1.31 -10.52
CA ILE A 129 0.66 1.82 -10.42
C ILE A 129 0.83 3.09 -11.26
N GLY A 130 0.51 3.00 -12.55
CA GLY A 130 0.65 4.12 -13.48
C GLY A 130 -0.21 5.32 -13.09
N SER A 131 -1.47 5.09 -12.71
CA SER A 131 -2.37 6.16 -12.25
C SER A 131 -1.85 6.82 -10.97
N GLY A 132 -1.34 6.04 -10.02
CA GLY A 132 -0.78 6.56 -8.77
C GLY A 132 0.46 7.40 -9.00
N ALA A 133 1.42 6.91 -9.78
CA ALA A 133 2.62 7.65 -10.14
C ALA A 133 2.28 8.96 -10.89
N PHE A 134 1.30 8.92 -11.79
CA PHE A 134 0.84 10.11 -12.51
C PHE A 134 0.23 11.16 -11.59
N ILE A 135 -0.70 10.76 -10.70
CA ILE A 135 -1.33 11.68 -9.72
C ILE A 135 -0.26 12.23 -8.78
N GLY A 136 0.62 11.38 -8.25
CA GLY A 136 1.73 11.80 -7.39
C GLY A 136 2.65 12.80 -8.08
N GLY A 137 2.93 12.61 -9.39
CA GLY A 137 3.73 13.56 -10.17
C GLY A 137 3.07 14.90 -10.40
N ILE A 138 1.74 14.96 -10.53
CA ILE A 138 1.02 16.23 -10.57
C ILE A 138 1.14 16.93 -9.23
N VAL A 139 0.92 16.23 -8.13
CA VAL A 139 1.00 16.79 -6.76
C VAL A 139 2.41 17.29 -6.47
N GLU A 140 3.42 16.47 -6.77
CA GLU A 140 4.83 16.83 -6.55
C GLU A 140 5.21 18.11 -7.27
N ARG A 141 4.84 18.25 -8.54
CA ARG A 141 5.16 19.45 -9.36
C ARG A 141 4.34 20.67 -8.98
N SER A 142 3.09 20.49 -8.49
CA SER A 142 2.16 21.60 -8.23
C SER A 142 2.33 22.19 -6.83
N ILE A 143 2.46 21.33 -5.80
CA ILE A 143 2.45 21.74 -4.39
C ILE A 143 3.60 21.15 -3.57
N GLY A 144 4.40 20.27 -4.17
CA GLY A 144 5.61 19.72 -3.57
C GLY A 144 5.48 18.27 -3.11
N VAL A 145 6.63 17.60 -3.06
CA VAL A 145 6.74 16.18 -2.74
C VAL A 145 6.16 15.80 -1.37
N GLN A 146 6.18 16.72 -0.41
CA GLN A 146 5.66 16.50 0.94
C GLN A 146 4.16 16.18 0.98
N PHE A 147 3.40 16.50 -0.06
CA PHE A 147 1.97 16.28 -0.14
C PHE A 147 1.57 15.02 -0.92
N THR A 148 2.52 14.33 -1.54
CA THR A 148 2.24 13.10 -2.32
C THR A 148 1.64 11.99 -1.45
N THR A 149 2.11 11.84 -0.21
CA THR A 149 1.59 10.85 0.75
C THR A 149 0.17 11.20 1.20
N LEU A 150 -0.13 12.47 1.43
CA LEU A 150 -1.47 12.93 1.78
C LEU A 150 -2.45 12.79 0.61
N ALA A 151 -2.01 13.06 -0.61
CA ALA A 151 -2.82 12.79 -1.80
C ALA A 151 -3.14 11.30 -1.95
N GLY A 152 -2.14 10.43 -1.74
CA GLY A 152 -2.34 8.98 -1.68
C GLY A 152 -3.33 8.59 -0.57
N PHE A 153 -3.23 9.19 0.61
CA PHE A 153 -4.20 8.97 1.69
C PHE A 153 -5.63 9.33 1.28
N LEU A 154 -5.86 10.47 0.63
CA LEU A 154 -7.19 10.85 0.15
C LEU A 154 -7.76 9.83 -0.84
N VAL A 155 -6.94 9.33 -1.77
CA VAL A 155 -7.33 8.24 -2.68
C VAL A 155 -7.64 6.96 -1.90
N SER A 156 -6.89 6.67 -0.84
CA SER A 156 -7.13 5.48 0.01
C SER A 156 -8.46 5.54 0.75
N LEU A 157 -8.94 6.71 1.14
CA LEU A 157 -10.26 6.89 1.74
C LEU A 157 -11.38 6.51 0.76
N ILE A 158 -11.24 6.88 -0.51
CA ILE A 158 -12.19 6.49 -1.56
C ILE A 158 -12.14 4.96 -1.74
N ALA A 159 -10.95 4.38 -1.78
CA ALA A 159 -10.77 2.94 -1.87
C ALA A 159 -11.43 2.19 -0.70
N ALA A 160 -11.23 2.67 0.52
CA ALA A 160 -11.85 2.12 1.73
C ALA A 160 -13.38 2.24 1.69
N ALA A 161 -13.92 3.39 1.28
CA ALA A 161 -15.37 3.59 1.15
C ALA A 161 -15.99 2.61 0.14
N VAL A 162 -15.34 2.40 -1.00
CA VAL A 162 -15.79 1.40 -2.01
C VAL A 162 -15.70 -0.01 -1.44
N PHE A 163 -14.61 -0.34 -0.74
CA PHE A 163 -14.42 -1.64 -0.12
C PHE A 163 -15.55 -1.96 0.89
N PHE A 164 -15.75 -1.06 1.85
CA PHE A 164 -16.75 -1.27 2.90
C PHE A 164 -18.20 -1.31 2.38
N LYS A 165 -18.52 -0.50 1.37
CA LYS A 165 -19.89 -0.44 0.84
C LYS A 165 -20.23 -1.54 -0.16
N LYS A 166 -19.25 -1.97 -0.98
CA LYS A 166 -19.53 -2.86 -2.11
C LYS A 166 -18.86 -4.23 -2.01
N LEU A 167 -17.65 -4.32 -1.49
CA LEU A 167 -16.90 -5.58 -1.49
C LEU A 167 -17.11 -6.39 -0.21
N LEU A 168 -17.08 -5.74 0.93
CA LEU A 168 -17.19 -6.42 2.21
C LEU A 168 -18.48 -7.26 2.36
N PRO A 169 -19.67 -6.76 1.96
CA PRO A 169 -20.90 -7.56 2.04
C PRO A 169 -20.87 -8.83 1.17
N ASN A 170 -20.18 -8.76 0.01
CA ASN A 170 -20.09 -9.88 -0.94
C ASN A 170 -19.01 -10.91 -0.61
N VAL A 171 -18.01 -10.54 0.20
CA VAL A 171 -16.90 -11.42 0.59
C VAL A 171 -17.17 -12.09 1.95
N MET A 172 -18.06 -11.51 2.76
CA MET A 172 -18.37 -11.98 4.12
C MET A 172 -19.77 -12.55 4.28
N GLY A 173 -20.63 -12.49 3.28
CA GLY A 173 -21.94 -13.16 3.20
C GLY A 173 -21.81 -14.49 2.54
#